data_96aeb861da6272a561cc52d0d0464e95
#
_entry.id   96aeb861da6272a561cc52d0d0464e95
#
_cell.length_a   1.000
_cell.length_b   1.000
_cell.length_c   1.000
_cell.angle_alpha   90.00
_cell.angle_beta   90.00
_cell.angle_gamma   90.00
#
_symmetry.space_group_name_H-M   'P 1'
#
loop_
_entity.id
_entity.type
_entity.pdbx_description
1 polymer ?
#
loop_
_entity_poly.entity_id
_entity_poly.type
_entity_poly.pdbx_seq_one_letter_code
_entity_poly.pdbx_strand_id
1 'polypeptide(L)'
;VLIDARKSFEYDVGTFKKSLNPNIENFRQFPKYLNQFKKSENIAMFCTGGIRCEKANIYLKKKGFKNVYVLKGGIINYLNNIDKKNSQWSGECFVFDNRVSIKHGLKQGSYSVCSGCRKPLSVKEKKSSKYLEGIHCPKCHDYLTDDQKSRFAMRQKQIILAKKTGKRHIFKKEY
;
A
#
# COMPACT_ATOMS: atom_id res chain seq x y z
N VAL A 1 12.18 -5.55 17.97
CA VAL A 1 11.14 -4.70 17.35
C VAL A 1 10.72 -5.27 15.99
N LEU A 2 9.45 -5.12 15.61
CA LEU A 2 8.92 -5.51 14.29
C LEU A 2 8.59 -4.23 13.51
N ILE A 3 9.14 -4.10 12.31
CA ILE A 3 9.05 -2.86 11.52
C ILE A 3 8.42 -3.15 10.15
N ASP A 4 7.40 -2.39 9.78
CA ASP A 4 6.84 -2.39 8.44
C ASP A 4 7.68 -1.49 7.52
N ALA A 5 8.47 -2.08 6.61
CA ALA A 5 9.34 -1.32 5.70
C ALA A 5 8.59 -0.73 4.49
N ARG A 6 7.26 -0.66 4.56
CA ARG A 6 6.42 -0.09 3.49
C ARG A 6 6.12 1.39 3.77
N LYS A 7 5.46 2.03 2.81
CA LYS A 7 4.93 3.39 2.98
C LYS A 7 3.72 3.39 3.91
N SER A 8 3.45 4.52 4.57
CA SER A 8 2.34 4.66 5.52
C SER A 8 0.99 4.26 4.93
N PHE A 9 0.69 4.61 3.68
CA PHE A 9 -0.58 4.22 3.08
C PHE A 9 -0.74 2.70 2.86
N GLU A 10 0.38 1.96 2.71
CA GLU A 10 0.37 0.49 2.64
C GLU A 10 0.13 -0.11 4.03
N TYR A 11 0.71 0.51 5.06
CA TYR A 11 0.50 0.16 6.47
C TYR A 11 -0.98 0.32 6.86
N ASP A 12 -1.62 1.42 6.46
CA ASP A 12 -3.03 1.73 6.76
C ASP A 12 -4.02 0.74 6.13
N VAL A 13 -3.66 0.11 5.01
CA VAL A 13 -4.47 -0.96 4.39
C VAL A 13 -4.43 -2.25 5.21
N GLY A 14 -3.31 -2.53 5.85
CA GLY A 14 -3.13 -3.65 6.76
C GLY A 14 -1.67 -3.87 7.09
N THR A 15 -1.43 -4.42 8.27
CA THR A 15 -0.09 -4.66 8.82
C THR A 15 -0.11 -5.78 9.87
N PHE A 16 1.05 -6.21 10.33
CA PHE A 16 1.14 -7.14 11.48
C PHE A 16 0.83 -6.43 12.79
N LYS A 17 0.16 -7.13 13.68
CA LYS A 17 -0.07 -6.66 15.06
C LYS A 17 1.27 -6.28 15.71
N LYS A 18 1.29 -5.16 16.44
CA LYS A 18 2.46 -4.62 17.14
C LYS A 18 3.63 -4.20 16.24
N SER A 19 3.43 -4.08 14.94
CA SER A 19 4.48 -3.54 14.07
C SER A 19 4.56 -2.01 14.17
N LEU A 20 5.77 -1.50 14.01
CA LEU A 20 6.03 -0.07 13.97
C LEU A 20 5.83 0.46 12.54
N ASN A 21 5.12 1.59 12.43
CA ASN A 21 5.03 2.36 11.19
C ASN A 21 6.16 3.40 11.18
N PRO A 22 7.13 3.34 10.25
CA PRO A 22 8.17 4.35 10.11
C PRO A 22 7.66 5.74 9.68
N ASN A 23 6.40 5.82 9.27
CA ASN A 23 5.76 7.02 8.76
C ASN A 23 6.53 7.67 7.60
N ILE A 24 6.98 6.85 6.64
CA ILE A 24 7.74 7.28 5.47
C ILE A 24 6.88 7.36 4.21
N GLU A 25 7.11 8.41 3.43
CA GLU A 25 6.52 8.60 2.10
C GLU A 25 7.34 7.91 1.00
N ASN A 26 8.62 7.67 1.27
CA ASN A 26 9.54 7.06 0.33
C ASN A 26 10.53 6.15 1.06
N PHE A 27 10.81 4.97 0.48
CA PHE A 27 11.74 4.00 1.05
C PHE A 27 13.18 4.56 1.24
N ARG A 28 13.58 5.60 0.50
CA ARG A 28 14.85 6.31 0.71
C ARG A 28 14.98 6.94 2.10
N GLN A 29 13.89 7.19 2.80
CA GLN A 29 13.85 7.72 4.16
C GLN A 29 14.06 6.62 5.22
N PHE A 30 13.90 5.36 4.84
CA PHE A 30 13.97 4.22 5.76
C PHE A 30 15.32 4.09 6.49
N PRO A 31 16.50 4.30 5.84
CA PRO A 31 17.78 4.32 6.54
C PRO A 31 17.86 5.33 7.68
N LYS A 32 17.29 6.54 7.50
CA LYS A 32 17.25 7.56 8.55
C LYS A 32 16.38 7.10 9.73
N TYR A 33 15.25 6.48 9.46
CA TYR A 33 14.39 5.90 10.51
C TYR A 33 15.11 4.83 11.31
N LEU A 34 15.93 3.99 10.68
CA LEU A 34 16.65 2.91 11.33
C LEU A 34 17.76 3.39 12.28
N ASN A 35 18.27 4.62 12.14
CA ASN A 35 19.32 5.16 12.98
C ASN A 35 18.92 5.36 14.46
N GLN A 36 17.64 5.32 14.80
CA GLN A 36 17.18 5.41 16.20
C GLN A 36 17.39 4.13 17.02
N PHE A 37 17.62 2.99 16.35
CA PHE A 37 17.78 1.70 17.01
C PHE A 37 19.23 1.42 17.39
N LYS A 38 19.41 0.74 18.52
CA LYS A 38 20.74 0.29 18.97
C LYS A 38 21.20 -0.92 18.15
N LYS A 39 22.48 -1.03 17.89
CA LYS A 39 23.06 -2.15 17.11
C LYS A 39 22.86 -3.53 17.74
N SER A 40 22.61 -3.57 19.05
CA SER A 40 22.31 -4.79 19.81
C SER A 40 20.84 -5.21 19.78
N GLU A 41 19.94 -4.34 19.30
CA GLU A 41 18.52 -4.65 19.26
C GLU A 41 18.18 -5.72 18.20
N ASN A 42 17.18 -6.54 18.53
CA ASN A 42 16.60 -7.49 17.57
C ASN A 42 15.63 -6.73 16.68
N ILE A 43 15.94 -6.61 15.39
CA ILE A 43 15.13 -5.93 14.37
C ILE A 43 14.58 -6.94 13.40
N ALA A 44 13.26 -7.11 13.38
CA ALA A 44 12.55 -7.88 12.36
C ALA A 44 11.83 -6.93 11.41
N MET A 45 11.94 -7.19 10.12
CA MET A 45 11.35 -6.33 9.08
C MET A 45 10.53 -7.15 8.10
N PHE A 46 9.49 -6.52 7.57
CA PHE A 46 8.69 -7.09 6.49
C PHE A 46 8.30 -6.03 5.47
N CYS A 47 8.03 -6.48 4.24
CA CYS A 47 7.38 -5.70 3.19
C CYS A 47 6.56 -6.64 2.30
N THR A 48 5.94 -6.13 1.25
CA THR A 48 5.03 -6.90 0.41
C THR A 48 5.66 -8.19 -0.13
N GLY A 49 6.81 -8.12 -0.81
CA GLY A 49 7.47 -9.28 -1.44
C GLY A 49 8.91 -9.56 -0.95
N GLY A 50 9.40 -8.85 0.09
CA GLY A 50 10.75 -9.07 0.64
C GLY A 50 11.84 -8.11 0.13
N ILE A 51 11.79 -7.63 -1.09
CA ILE A 51 12.87 -6.89 -1.77
C ILE A 51 13.36 -5.64 -1.00
N ARG A 52 12.44 -4.85 -0.43
CA ARG A 52 12.82 -3.68 0.38
C ARG A 52 13.58 -4.09 1.63
N CYS A 53 13.15 -5.17 2.26
CA CYS A 53 13.77 -5.70 3.48
C CYS A 53 15.14 -6.32 3.22
N GLU A 54 15.36 -6.96 2.09
CA GLU A 54 16.69 -7.46 1.70
C GLU A 54 17.69 -6.32 1.58
N LYS A 55 17.30 -5.23 0.90
CA LYS A 55 18.14 -4.02 0.81
C LYS A 55 18.41 -3.39 2.19
N ALA A 56 17.39 -3.29 3.06
CA ALA A 56 17.53 -2.77 4.40
C ALA A 56 18.42 -3.67 5.28
N ASN A 57 18.32 -4.99 5.15
CA ASN A 57 19.16 -5.95 5.86
C ASN A 57 20.64 -5.78 5.52
N ILE A 58 20.98 -5.67 4.23
CA ILE A 58 22.35 -5.41 3.78
C ILE A 58 22.87 -4.10 4.37
N TYR A 59 22.06 -3.04 4.35
CA TYR A 59 22.42 -1.74 4.93
C TYR A 59 22.68 -1.84 6.44
N LEU A 60 21.78 -2.47 7.20
CA LEU A 60 21.92 -2.62 8.65
C LEU A 60 23.15 -3.45 9.03
N LYS A 61 23.41 -4.55 8.33
CA LYS A 61 24.60 -5.37 8.54
C LYS A 61 25.90 -4.58 8.33
N LYS A 62 25.95 -3.77 7.24
CA LYS A 62 27.09 -2.86 6.98
C LYS A 62 27.25 -1.79 8.08
N LYS A 63 26.17 -1.40 8.77
CA LYS A 63 26.19 -0.48 9.90
C LYS A 63 26.52 -1.15 11.25
N GLY A 64 26.73 -2.47 11.25
CA GLY A 64 27.14 -3.24 12.43
C GLY A 64 26.00 -3.74 13.30
N PHE A 65 24.77 -3.76 12.81
CA PHE A 65 23.65 -4.42 13.48
C PHE A 65 23.81 -5.94 13.41
N LYS A 66 23.69 -6.61 14.56
CA LYS A 66 23.96 -8.06 14.68
C LYS A 66 22.69 -8.91 14.43
N ASN A 67 21.55 -8.47 14.94
CA ASN A 67 20.31 -9.24 15.03
C ASN A 67 19.24 -8.66 14.09
N VAL A 68 19.38 -8.91 12.78
CA VAL A 68 18.46 -8.41 11.75
C VAL A 68 17.76 -9.58 11.06
N TYR A 69 16.45 -9.59 11.11
CA TYR A 69 15.57 -10.63 10.58
C TYR A 69 14.67 -10.06 9.49
N VAL A 70 14.38 -10.84 8.48
CA VAL A 70 13.51 -10.46 7.35
C VAL A 70 12.47 -11.55 7.13
N LEU A 71 11.21 -11.17 6.96
CA LEU A 71 10.14 -12.10 6.63
C LEU A 71 10.39 -12.68 5.23
N LYS A 72 10.70 -13.98 5.15
CA LYS A 72 11.02 -14.67 3.90
C LYS A 72 9.83 -14.64 2.94
N GLY A 73 10.06 -14.12 1.72
CA GLY A 73 9.02 -13.98 0.70
C GLY A 73 7.96 -12.90 1.01
N GLY A 74 8.18 -12.12 2.11
CA GLY A 74 7.32 -11.01 2.49
C GLY A 74 5.90 -11.40 2.91
N ILE A 75 5.03 -10.39 2.93
CA ILE A 75 3.61 -10.54 3.32
C ILE A 75 2.87 -11.48 2.38
N ILE A 76 3.17 -11.45 1.09
CA ILE A 76 2.52 -12.31 0.09
C ILE A 76 2.71 -13.78 0.46
N ASN A 77 3.94 -14.19 0.75
CA ASN A 77 4.24 -15.56 1.15
C ASN A 77 3.56 -15.92 2.49
N TYR A 78 3.55 -15.00 3.44
CA TYR A 78 2.85 -15.19 4.72
C TYR A 78 1.35 -15.42 4.53
N LEU A 79 0.67 -14.56 3.77
CA LEU A 79 -0.78 -14.66 3.53
C LEU A 79 -1.18 -15.89 2.70
N ASN A 80 -0.25 -16.44 1.93
CA ASN A 80 -0.48 -17.67 1.17
C ASN A 80 -0.39 -18.93 2.04
N ASN A 81 0.48 -18.93 3.06
CA ASN A 81 0.81 -20.14 3.83
C ASN A 81 0.20 -20.19 5.23
N ILE A 82 -0.26 -19.05 5.76
CA ILE A 82 -0.82 -19.00 7.13
C ILE A 82 -2.33 -18.78 7.06
N ASP A 83 -3.05 -19.70 7.70
CA ASP A 83 -4.50 -19.58 7.84
C ASP A 83 -4.90 -18.31 8.61
N LYS A 84 -6.04 -17.73 8.22
CA LYS A 84 -6.56 -16.50 8.84
C LYS A 84 -6.71 -16.63 10.36
N LYS A 85 -7.13 -17.78 10.88
CA LYS A 85 -7.31 -18.04 12.32
C LYS A 85 -6.02 -17.94 13.14
N ASN A 86 -4.88 -18.30 12.53
CA ASN A 86 -3.55 -18.29 13.16
C ASN A 86 -2.74 -17.04 12.82
N SER A 87 -3.32 -16.13 12.04
CA SER A 87 -2.61 -14.99 11.50
C SER A 87 -2.46 -13.84 12.50
N GLN A 88 -1.28 -13.25 12.51
CA GLN A 88 -1.01 -11.98 13.19
C GLN A 88 -1.22 -10.77 12.26
N TRP A 89 -1.62 -10.99 11.01
CA TRP A 89 -1.92 -9.96 10.05
C TRP A 89 -3.31 -9.36 10.30
N SER A 90 -3.40 -8.02 10.26
CA SER A 90 -4.65 -7.26 10.37
C SER A 90 -4.90 -6.47 9.09
N GLY A 91 -6.11 -6.48 8.57
CA GLY A 91 -6.46 -5.79 7.33
C GLY A 91 -6.13 -6.57 6.06
N GLU A 92 -5.90 -5.86 4.96
CA GLU A 92 -5.54 -6.40 3.65
C GLU A 92 -4.12 -5.98 3.26
N CYS A 93 -3.44 -6.71 2.38
CA CYS A 93 -2.13 -6.33 1.89
C CYS A 93 -2.28 -5.54 0.59
N PHE A 94 -1.83 -4.28 0.56
CA PHE A 94 -1.75 -3.51 -0.68
C PHE A 94 -0.72 -4.14 -1.64
N VAL A 95 -1.13 -4.29 -2.90
CA VAL A 95 -0.29 -4.77 -4.00
C VAL A 95 -0.32 -3.78 -5.17
N PHE A 96 0.77 -3.74 -5.95
CA PHE A 96 0.92 -2.80 -7.07
C PHE A 96 0.41 -3.35 -8.40
N ASP A 97 -0.48 -4.34 -8.33
CA ASP A 97 -1.16 -4.89 -9.49
C ASP A 97 -2.66 -4.51 -9.50
N ASN A 98 -3.38 -5.08 -10.43
CA ASN A 98 -4.78 -4.77 -10.70
C ASN A 98 -5.73 -5.14 -9.56
N ARG A 99 -5.33 -6.06 -8.69
CA ARG A 99 -6.12 -6.46 -7.50
C ARG A 99 -6.15 -5.37 -6.44
N VAL A 100 -5.20 -4.42 -6.46
CA VAL A 100 -5.03 -3.33 -5.50
C VAL A 100 -4.72 -3.81 -4.07
N SER A 101 -5.45 -4.80 -3.57
CA SER A 101 -5.21 -5.44 -2.27
C SER A 101 -5.54 -6.93 -2.31
N ILE A 102 -4.91 -7.69 -1.44
CA ILE A 102 -5.12 -9.13 -1.28
C ILE A 102 -5.36 -9.49 0.19
N LYS A 103 -6.03 -10.63 0.37
CA LYS A 103 -6.33 -11.28 1.65
C LYS A 103 -5.61 -12.64 1.76
N HIS A 104 -5.81 -13.35 2.87
CA HIS A 104 -5.34 -14.73 3.04
C HIS A 104 -5.77 -15.62 1.86
N GLY A 105 -4.88 -16.52 1.47
CA GLY A 105 -5.02 -17.34 0.27
C GLY A 105 -4.92 -16.55 -1.02
N LEU A 106 -4.30 -15.36 -0.97
CA LEU A 106 -4.08 -14.42 -2.09
C LEU A 106 -5.37 -14.01 -2.82
N LYS A 107 -6.51 -14.14 -2.16
CA LYS A 107 -7.81 -13.71 -2.71
C LYS A 107 -7.82 -12.19 -2.86
N GLN A 108 -8.49 -11.71 -3.92
CA GLN A 108 -8.66 -10.27 -4.15
C GLN A 108 -9.32 -9.59 -2.94
N GLY A 109 -8.81 -8.43 -2.57
CA GLY A 109 -9.32 -7.60 -1.49
C GLY A 109 -10.48 -6.70 -1.90
N SER A 110 -10.83 -5.78 -1.00
CA SER A 110 -11.98 -4.88 -1.16
C SER A 110 -11.58 -3.44 -1.55
N TYR A 111 -10.29 -3.15 -1.56
CA TYR A 111 -9.80 -1.82 -1.90
C TYR A 111 -9.81 -1.56 -3.40
N SER A 112 -9.98 -0.30 -3.77
CA SER A 112 -9.77 0.22 -5.11
C SER A 112 -8.76 1.36 -5.07
N VAL A 113 -8.34 1.88 -6.22
CA VAL A 113 -7.44 3.03 -6.30
C VAL A 113 -8.22 4.29 -6.61
N CYS A 114 -7.99 5.37 -5.87
CA CYS A 114 -8.54 6.68 -6.19
C CYS A 114 -7.93 7.19 -7.50
N SER A 115 -8.78 7.57 -8.45
CA SER A 115 -8.33 8.06 -9.76
C SER A 115 -7.63 9.43 -9.70
N GLY A 116 -7.85 10.21 -8.62
CA GLY A 116 -7.18 11.48 -8.38
C GLY A 116 -5.78 11.31 -7.78
N CYS A 117 -5.68 10.78 -6.57
CA CYS A 117 -4.40 10.73 -5.84
C CYS A 117 -3.67 9.38 -5.89
N ARG A 118 -4.24 8.36 -6.53
CA ARG A 118 -3.70 7.00 -6.66
C ARG A 118 -3.52 6.24 -5.33
N LYS A 119 -3.99 6.78 -4.21
CA LYS A 119 -3.97 6.07 -2.91
C LYS A 119 -5.08 5.02 -2.85
N PRO A 120 -4.89 3.94 -2.07
CA PRO A 120 -5.93 2.93 -1.86
C PRO A 120 -7.16 3.54 -1.16
N LEU A 121 -8.32 3.07 -1.56
CA LEU A 121 -9.63 3.57 -1.15
C LEU A 121 -10.49 2.41 -0.67
N SER A 122 -10.87 2.43 0.59
CA SER A 122 -11.75 1.44 1.21
C SER A 122 -13.22 1.64 0.82
N VAL A 123 -14.04 0.62 1.02
CA VAL A 123 -15.50 0.70 0.82
C VAL A 123 -16.12 1.78 1.72
N LYS A 124 -15.61 1.95 2.95
CA LYS A 124 -16.08 3.00 3.88
C LYS A 124 -15.79 4.40 3.34
N GLU A 125 -14.61 4.64 2.81
CA GLU A 125 -14.21 5.95 2.25
C GLU A 125 -15.01 6.32 1.00
N LYS A 126 -15.48 5.34 0.21
CA LYS A 126 -16.38 5.58 -0.92
C LYS A 126 -17.78 6.07 -0.53
N LYS A 127 -18.18 5.87 0.73
CA LYS A 127 -19.47 6.38 1.27
C LYS A 127 -19.36 7.82 1.81
N SER A 128 -18.19 8.41 1.82
CA SER A 128 -17.96 9.77 2.29
C SER A 128 -18.55 10.81 1.33
N SER A 129 -19.08 11.92 1.85
CA SER A 129 -19.48 13.08 1.05
C SER A 129 -18.32 13.71 0.25
N LYS A 130 -17.08 13.49 0.69
CA LYS A 130 -15.86 13.90 -0.04
C LYS A 130 -15.39 12.87 -1.08
N TYR A 131 -16.21 11.91 -1.46
CA TYR A 131 -15.90 10.97 -2.54
C TYR A 131 -16.70 11.30 -3.78
N LEU A 132 -15.99 11.46 -4.90
CA LEU A 132 -16.59 11.56 -6.21
C LEU A 132 -15.81 10.65 -7.18
N GLU A 133 -16.51 9.65 -7.74
CA GLU A 133 -15.90 8.64 -8.58
C GLU A 133 -15.15 9.25 -9.76
N GLY A 134 -13.93 8.78 -9.98
CA GLY A 134 -13.07 9.26 -11.06
C GLY A 134 -12.36 10.57 -10.78
N ILE A 135 -12.74 11.32 -9.73
CA ILE A 135 -12.24 12.67 -9.46
C ILE A 135 -11.42 12.73 -8.18
N HIS A 136 -12.03 12.52 -7.02
CA HIS A 136 -11.37 12.63 -5.72
C HIS A 136 -11.92 11.66 -4.68
N CYS A 137 -11.14 11.48 -3.61
CA CYS A 137 -11.54 10.76 -2.41
C CYS A 137 -11.31 11.64 -1.17
N PRO A 138 -11.75 11.23 0.04
CA PRO A 138 -11.55 12.01 1.26
C PRO A 138 -10.09 12.41 1.52
N LYS A 139 -9.13 11.58 1.06
CA LYS A 139 -7.69 11.83 1.24
C LYS A 139 -7.13 12.94 0.34
N CYS A 140 -7.80 13.28 -0.74
CA CYS A 140 -7.29 14.26 -1.71
C CYS A 140 -8.27 15.39 -2.03
N HIS A 141 -9.50 15.33 -1.56
CA HIS A 141 -10.54 16.32 -1.84
C HIS A 141 -10.07 17.76 -1.58
N ASP A 142 -9.41 17.98 -0.43
CA ASP A 142 -9.01 19.31 0.03
C ASP A 142 -7.66 19.78 -0.57
N TYR A 143 -6.90 18.88 -1.23
CA TYR A 143 -5.60 19.21 -1.83
C TYR A 143 -5.64 19.42 -3.34
N LEU A 144 -6.69 18.94 -4.01
CA LEU A 144 -6.83 19.11 -5.45
C LEU A 144 -7.29 20.52 -5.79
N THR A 145 -6.60 21.15 -6.75
CA THR A 145 -7.04 22.41 -7.33
C THR A 145 -8.31 22.21 -8.18
N ASP A 146 -9.04 23.29 -8.43
CA ASP A 146 -10.25 23.23 -9.27
C ASP A 146 -9.92 22.81 -10.71
N ASP A 147 -8.76 23.22 -11.24
CA ASP A 147 -8.27 22.76 -12.54
C ASP A 147 -8.01 21.26 -12.56
N GLN A 148 -7.45 20.70 -11.49
CA GLN A 148 -7.24 19.25 -11.39
C GLN A 148 -8.56 18.51 -11.32
N LYS A 149 -9.52 18.98 -10.52
CA LYS A 149 -10.86 18.41 -10.41
C LYS A 149 -11.58 18.46 -11.77
N SER A 150 -11.51 19.58 -12.48
CA SER A 150 -12.09 19.75 -13.81
C SER A 150 -11.51 18.75 -14.83
N ARG A 151 -10.18 18.66 -14.92
CA ARG A 151 -9.50 17.69 -15.80
C ARG A 151 -9.87 16.23 -15.48
N PHE A 152 -9.98 15.87 -14.20
CA PHE A 152 -10.40 14.53 -13.80
C PHE A 152 -11.86 14.26 -14.13
N ALA A 153 -12.74 15.27 -13.99
CA ALA A 153 -14.13 15.17 -14.39
C ALA A 153 -14.29 14.95 -15.90
N MET A 154 -13.53 15.67 -16.72
CA MET A 154 -13.52 15.47 -18.18
C MET A 154 -13.06 14.06 -18.55
N ARG A 155 -11.98 13.57 -17.95
CA ARG A 155 -11.52 12.18 -18.13
C ARG A 155 -12.60 11.18 -17.76
N GLN A 156 -13.28 11.37 -16.62
CA GLN A 156 -14.34 10.47 -16.17
C GLN A 156 -15.53 10.48 -17.13
N LYS A 157 -15.93 11.63 -17.66
CA LYS A 157 -16.96 11.73 -18.70
C LYS A 157 -16.58 10.93 -19.95
N GLN A 158 -15.33 11.03 -20.40
CA GLN A 158 -14.83 10.25 -21.55
C GLN A 158 -14.87 8.74 -21.29
N ILE A 159 -14.48 8.30 -20.08
CA ILE A 159 -14.55 6.88 -19.68
C ILE A 159 -16.00 6.38 -19.72
N ILE A 160 -16.93 7.15 -19.17
CA ILE A 160 -18.36 6.81 -19.17
C ILE A 160 -18.91 6.73 -20.59
N LEU A 161 -18.56 7.71 -21.44
CA LEU A 161 -18.98 7.74 -22.84
C LEU A 161 -18.43 6.54 -23.63
N ALA A 162 -17.14 6.24 -23.48
CA ALA A 162 -16.52 5.09 -24.12
C ALA A 162 -17.21 3.78 -23.69
N LYS A 163 -17.53 3.63 -22.39
CA LYS A 163 -18.29 2.47 -21.88
C LYS A 163 -19.69 2.36 -22.51
N LYS A 164 -20.41 3.50 -22.62
CA LYS A 164 -21.76 3.52 -23.24
C LYS A 164 -21.74 3.16 -24.72
N THR A 165 -20.69 3.55 -25.43
CA THR A 165 -20.55 3.29 -26.89
C THR A 165 -19.82 1.99 -27.21
N GLY A 166 -19.52 1.15 -26.21
CA GLY A 166 -18.77 -0.09 -26.42
C GLY A 166 -17.31 0.10 -26.82
N LYS A 167 -16.79 1.34 -26.78
CA LYS A 167 -15.41 1.67 -27.13
C LYS A 167 -14.49 1.56 -25.92
N ARG A 168 -13.25 1.14 -26.17
CA ARG A 168 -12.22 1.10 -25.12
C ARG A 168 -11.65 2.51 -24.88
N HIS A 169 -11.64 2.94 -23.61
CA HIS A 169 -10.92 4.14 -23.21
C HIS A 169 -9.42 3.84 -23.00
N ILE A 170 -8.53 4.71 -23.52
CA ILE A 170 -7.07 4.52 -23.50
C ILE A 170 -6.48 4.28 -22.09
N PHE A 171 -7.13 4.80 -21.04
CA PHE A 171 -6.71 4.60 -19.64
C PHE A 171 -7.38 3.41 -18.96
N LYS A 172 -8.30 2.71 -19.62
CA LYS A 172 -8.89 1.50 -19.08
C LYS A 172 -8.05 0.32 -19.52
N LYS A 173 -7.27 -0.23 -18.59
CA LYS A 173 -6.67 -1.55 -18.80
C LYS A 173 -7.78 -2.58 -18.74
N GLU A 174 -7.83 -3.46 -19.72
CA GLU A 174 -8.60 -4.70 -19.62
C GLU A 174 -7.90 -5.61 -18.60
N TYR A 175 -8.70 -6.26 -17.77
CA TYR A 175 -8.23 -7.26 -16.81
C TYR A 175 -8.93 -8.57 -17.14
#